data_34859f1f57fa613f5e63fed0a86fb2f5
#
_entry.id   34859f1f57fa613f5e63fed0a86fb2f5
#
_cell.length_a   1.000
_cell.length_b   1.000
_cell.length_c   1.000
_cell.angle_alpha   90.00
_cell.angle_beta   90.00
_cell.angle_gamma   90.00
#
_symmetry.space_group_name_H-M   'P 1'
#
loop_
_entity.id
_entity.type
_entity.pdbx_description
1 polymer ?
#
loop_
_entity_poly.entity_id
_entity_poly.type
_entity_poly.pdbx_seq_one_letter_code
_entity_poly.pdbx_strand_id
1 'polypeptide(L)'
;TDINPMWRIKALTEQFGPCGIGWKYVITDKRLEQGANNEVSAFVDIDLYIKVDGAWSDAIPGTGGSAFVASERNGLYTSDECFKMALTDAISVACKALGFGADVYWAKDATKYTPRTAEQKPSKEEMQSFNQAYKEQFDYTCQDCKQPITPQSFNGKLYRVSDISKGAMTKYGVPLCWACMEKRKANE
;
A
#
# COMPACT_ATOMS: atom_id res chain seq x y z
N THR A 1 -1.70 5.74 -8.23
CA THR A 1 -1.22 5.30 -6.90
C THR A 1 -2.34 4.51 -6.27
N ASP A 2 -2.14 3.22 -6.16
CA ASP A 2 -3.14 2.35 -5.57
C ASP A 2 -2.83 2.16 -4.09
N ILE A 3 -3.80 2.46 -3.23
CA ILE A 3 -3.64 2.28 -1.78
C ILE A 3 -3.96 0.82 -1.49
N ASN A 4 -3.03 0.11 -0.84
CA ASN A 4 -3.26 -1.26 -0.41
C ASN A 4 -4.58 -1.35 0.39
N PRO A 5 -5.54 -2.18 -0.01
CA PRO A 5 -6.82 -2.31 0.67
C PRO A 5 -6.70 -2.63 2.16
N MET A 6 -5.70 -3.42 2.55
CA MET A 6 -5.45 -3.76 3.97
C MET A 6 -5.11 -2.54 4.83
N TRP A 7 -4.54 -1.47 4.23
CA TRP A 7 -4.32 -0.22 4.95
C TRP A 7 -5.66 0.41 5.39
N ARG A 8 -6.67 0.40 4.52
CA ARG A 8 -8.01 0.95 4.85
C ARG A 8 -8.71 0.13 5.92
N ILE A 9 -8.61 -1.19 5.87
CA ILE A 9 -9.15 -2.09 6.91
C ILE A 9 -8.45 -1.85 8.25
N LYS A 10 -7.12 -1.67 8.22
CA LYS A 10 -6.35 -1.29 9.41
C LYS A 10 -6.81 0.05 9.98
N ALA A 11 -6.96 1.07 9.13
CA ALA A 11 -7.40 2.40 9.55
C ALA A 11 -8.83 2.39 10.14
N LEU A 12 -9.77 1.63 9.57
CA LEU A 12 -11.09 1.40 10.15
C LEU A 12 -10.99 0.80 11.56
N THR A 13 -10.14 -0.21 11.71
CA THR A 13 -9.98 -0.91 13.00
C THR A 13 -9.29 -0.03 14.04
N GLU A 14 -8.31 0.79 13.64
CA GLU A 14 -7.63 1.73 14.53
C GLU A 14 -8.56 2.85 14.99
N GLN A 15 -9.45 3.34 14.12
CA GLN A 15 -10.32 4.46 14.43
C GLN A 15 -11.61 4.06 15.15
N PHE A 16 -12.22 2.94 14.79
CA PHE A 16 -13.53 2.55 15.29
C PHE A 16 -13.51 1.28 16.16
N GLY A 17 -12.40 0.54 16.18
CA GLY A 17 -12.28 -0.74 16.87
C GLY A 17 -12.45 -1.93 15.91
N PRO A 18 -12.49 -3.17 16.43
CA PRO A 18 -12.55 -4.38 15.63
C PRO A 18 -13.84 -4.50 14.79
N CYS A 19 -13.76 -5.18 13.66
CA CYS A 19 -14.91 -5.53 12.83
C CYS A 19 -15.95 -6.32 13.66
N GLY A 20 -17.21 -5.97 13.51
CA GLY A 20 -18.34 -6.51 14.29
C GLY A 20 -18.63 -5.73 15.59
N ILE A 21 -17.69 -4.94 16.10
CA ILE A 21 -17.84 -4.12 17.32
C ILE A 21 -17.88 -2.64 16.98
N GLY A 22 -16.85 -2.11 16.32
CA GLY A 22 -16.73 -0.70 15.98
C GLY A 22 -17.04 -0.38 14.52
N TRP A 23 -16.94 -1.35 13.65
CA TRP A 23 -17.41 -1.29 12.27
C TRP A 23 -17.89 -2.67 11.82
N LYS A 24 -18.71 -2.73 10.80
CA LYS A 24 -19.21 -3.97 10.20
C LYS A 24 -19.60 -3.73 8.76
N TYR A 25 -19.80 -4.80 8.01
CA TYR A 25 -20.38 -4.74 6.67
C TYR A 25 -21.42 -5.85 6.50
N VAL A 26 -22.32 -5.64 5.56
CA VAL A 26 -23.31 -6.63 5.09
C VAL A 26 -23.11 -6.77 3.59
N ILE A 27 -22.96 -8.00 3.11
CA ILE A 27 -22.94 -8.25 1.67
C ILE A 27 -24.39 -8.22 1.17
N THR A 28 -24.68 -7.28 0.28
CA THR A 28 -26.03 -7.08 -0.27
C THR A 28 -26.24 -7.84 -1.57
N ASP A 29 -25.15 -8.01 -2.36
CA ASP A 29 -25.22 -8.80 -3.58
C ASP A 29 -23.86 -9.43 -3.93
N LYS A 30 -23.91 -10.57 -4.65
CA LYS A 30 -22.78 -11.22 -5.30
C LYS A 30 -23.21 -11.72 -6.66
N ARG A 31 -22.55 -11.27 -7.71
CA ARG A 31 -22.91 -11.66 -9.08
C ARG A 31 -21.69 -11.86 -9.97
N LEU A 32 -21.92 -12.62 -11.03
CA LEU A 32 -20.98 -12.76 -12.14
C LEU A 32 -21.58 -12.06 -13.36
N GLU A 33 -20.78 -11.23 -14.01
CA GLU A 33 -21.18 -10.47 -15.19
C GLU A 33 -20.32 -10.87 -16.38
N GLN A 34 -20.98 -11.17 -17.50
CA GLN A 34 -20.29 -11.52 -18.74
C GLN A 34 -19.67 -10.26 -19.35
N GLY A 35 -18.37 -10.32 -19.61
CA GLY A 35 -17.62 -9.30 -20.33
C GLY A 35 -17.43 -9.63 -21.80
N ALA A 36 -16.55 -8.89 -22.48
CA ALA A 36 -16.14 -9.19 -23.84
C ALA A 36 -15.20 -10.41 -23.88
N ASN A 37 -15.04 -11.03 -25.05
CA ASN A 37 -14.05 -12.10 -25.29
C ASN A 37 -14.14 -13.31 -24.34
N ASN A 38 -15.34 -13.67 -23.88
CA ASN A 38 -15.61 -14.71 -22.91
C ASN A 38 -14.99 -14.46 -21.51
N GLU A 39 -14.60 -13.25 -21.21
CA GLU A 39 -14.22 -12.85 -19.86
C GLU A 39 -15.44 -12.72 -18.97
N VAL A 40 -15.26 -12.99 -17.69
CA VAL A 40 -16.33 -12.89 -16.67
C VAL A 40 -15.78 -12.14 -15.48
N SER A 41 -16.51 -11.14 -15.00
CA SER A 41 -16.17 -10.38 -13.81
C SER A 41 -17.08 -10.77 -12.65
N ALA A 42 -16.50 -10.88 -11.47
CA ALA A 42 -17.21 -11.05 -10.22
C ALA A 42 -17.39 -9.68 -9.56
N PHE A 43 -18.61 -9.38 -9.11
CA PHE A 43 -18.91 -8.17 -8.34
C PHE A 43 -19.48 -8.54 -6.97
N VAL A 44 -19.13 -7.70 -5.99
CA VAL A 44 -19.68 -7.78 -4.63
C VAL A 44 -20.13 -6.39 -4.25
N ASP A 45 -21.40 -6.27 -3.84
CA ASP A 45 -21.95 -5.06 -3.27
C ASP A 45 -22.07 -5.23 -1.76
N ILE A 46 -21.73 -4.18 -1.01
CA ILE A 46 -21.82 -4.16 0.45
C ILE A 46 -22.42 -2.87 0.96
N ASP A 47 -22.99 -2.97 2.15
CA ASP A 47 -23.26 -1.85 3.05
C ASP A 47 -22.27 -1.91 4.22
N LEU A 48 -21.44 -0.90 4.37
CA LEU A 48 -20.51 -0.73 5.48
C LEU A 48 -21.15 0.19 6.53
N TYR A 49 -20.92 -0.11 7.80
CA TYR A 49 -21.40 0.66 8.95
C TYR A 49 -20.24 0.92 9.91
N ILE A 50 -20.20 2.13 10.47
CA ILE A 50 -19.29 2.50 11.55
C ILE A 50 -20.08 2.82 12.80
N LYS A 51 -19.48 2.64 13.97
CA LYS A 51 -20.09 2.96 15.26
C LYS A 51 -19.45 4.21 15.85
N VAL A 52 -20.27 5.25 16.05
CA VAL A 52 -19.84 6.53 16.65
C VAL A 52 -20.74 6.83 17.84
N ASP A 53 -20.16 7.14 18.97
CA ASP A 53 -20.88 7.46 20.22
C ASP A 53 -21.93 6.40 20.61
N GLY A 54 -21.62 5.13 20.33
CA GLY A 54 -22.50 4.01 20.67
C GLY A 54 -23.60 3.71 19.64
N ALA A 55 -23.83 4.57 18.66
CA ALA A 55 -24.81 4.40 17.58
C ALA A 55 -24.16 3.94 16.27
N TRP A 56 -24.87 3.09 15.50
CA TRP A 56 -24.46 2.72 14.15
C TRP A 56 -24.84 3.83 13.16
N SER A 57 -23.95 4.08 12.20
CA SER A 57 -24.20 4.98 11.06
C SER A 57 -25.29 4.40 10.14
N ASP A 58 -25.77 5.24 9.21
CA ASP A 58 -26.46 4.77 8.02
C ASP A 58 -25.51 3.91 7.14
N ALA A 59 -26.12 3.17 6.21
CA ALA A 59 -25.38 2.34 5.26
C ALA A 59 -24.45 3.18 4.38
N ILE A 60 -23.20 2.76 4.28
CA ILE A 60 -22.19 3.35 3.38
C ILE A 60 -21.95 2.33 2.27
N PRO A 61 -22.51 2.53 1.07
CA PRO A 61 -22.43 1.54 0.01
C PRO A 61 -21.03 1.43 -0.58
N GLY A 62 -20.68 0.22 -1.01
CA GLY A 62 -19.46 -0.06 -1.72
C GLY A 62 -19.66 -1.19 -2.71
N THR A 63 -19.19 -1.01 -3.94
CA THR A 63 -19.15 -2.04 -4.97
C THR A 63 -17.70 -2.33 -5.32
N GLY A 64 -17.32 -3.60 -5.32
CA GLY A 64 -16.00 -4.04 -5.73
C GLY A 64 -16.06 -5.10 -6.80
N GLY A 65 -15.03 -5.16 -7.63
CA GLY A 65 -14.95 -6.09 -8.75
C GLY A 65 -13.60 -6.80 -8.86
N SER A 66 -13.62 -8.00 -9.42
CA SER A 66 -12.43 -8.76 -9.78
C SER A 66 -12.71 -9.70 -10.93
N ALA A 67 -11.69 -10.04 -11.72
CA ALA A 67 -11.84 -11.01 -12.79
C ALA A 67 -12.09 -12.41 -12.23
N PHE A 68 -13.19 -13.06 -12.68
CA PHE A 68 -13.42 -14.48 -12.47
C PHE A 68 -12.81 -15.29 -13.62
N VAL A 69 -13.10 -14.92 -14.85
CA VAL A 69 -12.43 -15.47 -16.03
C VAL A 69 -11.73 -14.32 -16.75
N ALA A 70 -10.43 -14.41 -16.87
CA ALA A 70 -9.60 -13.43 -17.57
C ALA A 70 -8.86 -14.06 -18.75
N SER A 71 -8.65 -13.28 -19.81
CA SER A 71 -7.82 -13.67 -20.94
C SER A 71 -6.36 -13.35 -20.60
N GLU A 72 -5.52 -14.39 -20.55
CA GLU A 72 -4.10 -14.27 -20.30
C GLU A 72 -3.29 -14.76 -21.51
N ARG A 73 -1.98 -14.60 -21.46
CA ARG A 73 -1.06 -14.99 -22.55
C ARG A 73 -1.20 -16.46 -22.98
N ASN A 74 -1.56 -17.35 -22.04
CA ASN A 74 -1.68 -18.80 -22.26
C ASN A 74 -3.12 -19.27 -22.43
N GLY A 75 -4.09 -18.37 -22.59
CA GLY A 75 -5.52 -18.68 -22.71
C GLY A 75 -6.35 -18.14 -21.55
N LEU A 76 -7.56 -18.65 -21.40
CA LEU A 76 -8.47 -18.25 -20.33
C LEU A 76 -8.01 -18.82 -18.98
N TYR A 77 -7.92 -17.96 -17.97
CA TYR A 77 -7.65 -18.30 -16.59
C TYR A 77 -8.89 -18.07 -15.72
N THR A 78 -9.20 -19.01 -14.83
CA THR A 78 -10.31 -18.89 -13.88
C THR A 78 -9.76 -18.69 -12.47
N SER A 79 -10.17 -17.62 -11.81
CA SER A 79 -9.76 -17.27 -10.45
C SER A 79 -10.74 -17.85 -9.43
N ASP A 80 -10.25 -18.63 -8.47
CA ASP A 80 -11.00 -19.09 -7.29
C ASP A 80 -11.09 -18.04 -6.19
N GLU A 81 -10.28 -16.97 -6.27
CA GLU A 81 -10.23 -15.89 -5.29
C GLU A 81 -11.05 -14.64 -5.67
N CYS A 82 -11.72 -14.65 -6.83
CA CYS A 82 -12.35 -13.46 -7.40
C CYS A 82 -13.32 -12.76 -6.43
N PHE A 83 -14.18 -13.49 -5.74
CA PHE A 83 -15.11 -12.91 -4.77
C PHE A 83 -14.42 -12.38 -3.51
N LYS A 84 -13.32 -12.97 -3.08
CA LYS A 84 -12.50 -12.47 -1.98
C LYS A 84 -11.87 -11.12 -2.35
N MET A 85 -11.33 -11.02 -3.56
CA MET A 85 -10.75 -9.79 -4.09
C MET A 85 -11.81 -8.71 -4.29
N ALA A 86 -12.96 -9.07 -4.89
CA ALA A 86 -14.08 -8.15 -5.09
C ALA A 86 -14.63 -7.62 -3.76
N LEU A 87 -14.75 -8.44 -2.71
CA LEU A 87 -15.15 -8.00 -1.38
C LEU A 87 -14.16 -7.00 -0.77
N THR A 88 -12.88 -7.27 -0.88
CA THR A 88 -11.83 -6.37 -0.38
C THR A 88 -11.85 -5.02 -1.11
N ASP A 89 -12.11 -5.04 -2.41
CA ASP A 89 -12.29 -3.82 -3.21
C ASP A 89 -13.55 -3.06 -2.82
N ALA A 90 -14.69 -3.75 -2.59
CA ALA A 90 -15.93 -3.14 -2.13
C ALA A 90 -15.75 -2.40 -0.78
N ILE A 91 -15.06 -3.02 0.19
CA ILE A 91 -14.72 -2.38 1.46
C ILE A 91 -13.85 -1.13 1.20
N SER A 92 -12.86 -1.23 0.31
CA SER A 92 -12.02 -0.10 -0.06
C SER A 92 -12.79 1.05 -0.69
N VAL A 93 -13.80 0.76 -1.50
CA VAL A 93 -14.68 1.77 -2.11
C VAL A 93 -15.52 2.47 -1.04
N ALA A 94 -16.15 1.72 -0.13
CA ALA A 94 -16.91 2.29 0.98
C ALA A 94 -16.01 3.18 1.89
N CYS A 95 -14.78 2.76 2.17
CA CYS A 95 -13.82 3.55 2.94
C CYS A 95 -13.46 4.89 2.29
N LYS A 96 -13.48 5.00 0.95
CA LYS A 96 -13.26 6.28 0.26
C LYS A 96 -14.33 7.32 0.62
N ALA A 97 -15.59 6.88 0.78
CA ALA A 97 -16.67 7.76 1.21
C ALA A 97 -16.48 8.30 2.64
N LEU A 98 -15.75 7.58 3.49
CA LEU A 98 -15.34 8.02 4.83
C LEU A 98 -14.09 8.92 4.82
N GLY A 99 -13.50 9.22 3.66
CA GLY A 99 -12.30 10.05 3.51
C GLY A 99 -10.98 9.32 3.73
N PHE A 100 -10.98 8.00 3.92
CA PHE A 100 -9.73 7.24 4.09
C PHE A 100 -8.85 7.30 2.85
N GLY A 101 -7.67 7.91 3.00
CA GLY A 101 -6.70 8.11 1.93
C GLY A 101 -7.02 9.30 1.00
N ALA A 102 -7.90 10.21 1.42
CA ALA A 102 -8.23 11.40 0.65
C ALA A 102 -7.01 12.29 0.41
N ASP A 103 -6.12 12.41 1.38
CA ASP A 103 -4.86 13.14 1.32
C ASP A 103 -3.94 12.68 0.18
N VAL A 104 -3.90 11.37 -0.10
CA VAL A 104 -3.10 10.79 -1.19
C VAL A 104 -3.57 11.27 -2.57
N TYR A 105 -4.86 11.56 -2.70
CA TYR A 105 -5.45 12.03 -3.96
C TYR A 105 -5.50 13.56 -4.01
N TRP A 106 -5.73 14.21 -2.88
CA TRP A 106 -5.83 15.67 -2.77
C TRP A 106 -4.50 16.38 -2.99
N ALA A 107 -3.40 15.80 -2.48
CA ALA A 107 -2.07 16.38 -2.63
C ALA A 107 -1.59 16.48 -4.09
N LYS A 108 -2.28 15.86 -5.05
CA LYS A 108 -1.85 15.83 -6.45
C LYS A 108 -2.62 16.74 -7.37
N ASP A 109 -3.72 17.37 -6.93
CA ASP A 109 -4.59 18.26 -7.71
C ASP A 109 -4.78 17.86 -9.22
N ALA A 110 -4.58 16.58 -9.51
CA ALA A 110 -4.55 16.03 -10.84
C ALA A 110 -5.69 15.03 -11.00
N THR A 111 -6.72 15.40 -11.74
CA THR A 111 -7.72 14.46 -12.20
C THR A 111 -7.13 13.57 -13.29
N LYS A 112 -7.70 12.37 -13.50
CA LYS A 112 -7.31 11.49 -14.62
C LYS A 112 -7.53 12.13 -16.01
N TYR A 113 -8.23 13.25 -16.06
CA TYR A 113 -8.54 14.03 -17.25
C TYR A 113 -7.63 15.24 -17.44
N THR A 114 -6.80 15.57 -16.46
CA THR A 114 -5.80 16.65 -16.63
C THR A 114 -4.71 16.12 -17.57
N PRO A 115 -4.47 16.73 -18.73
CA PRO A 115 -3.36 16.33 -19.60
C PRO A 115 -2.07 16.39 -18.76
N ARG A 116 -1.32 15.29 -18.74
CA ARG A 116 0.02 15.30 -18.14
C ARG A 116 0.91 16.17 -19.01
N THR A 117 0.97 17.46 -18.73
CA THR A 117 2.02 18.30 -19.25
C THR A 117 3.34 17.78 -18.68
N ALA A 118 4.35 17.68 -19.55
CA ALA A 118 5.67 17.13 -19.22
C ALA A 118 6.43 17.90 -18.11
N GLU A 119 5.80 18.91 -17.49
CA GLU A 119 6.39 19.88 -16.57
C GLU A 119 6.17 19.59 -15.08
N GLN A 120 5.47 18.51 -14.72
CA GLN A 120 5.27 18.16 -13.29
C GLN A 120 6.17 17.01 -12.82
N LYS A 121 7.39 16.97 -13.31
CA LYS A 121 8.45 16.32 -12.52
C LYS A 121 8.81 17.27 -11.38
N PRO A 122 8.86 16.80 -10.12
CA PRO A 122 9.31 17.66 -9.02
C PRO A 122 10.64 18.30 -9.43
N SER A 123 10.76 19.60 -9.20
CA SER A 123 11.99 20.32 -9.53
C SER A 123 13.16 19.66 -8.81
N LYS A 124 14.38 19.81 -9.35
CA LYS A 124 15.58 19.26 -8.68
C LYS A 124 15.70 19.80 -7.24
N GLU A 125 15.19 20.99 -6.99
CA GLU A 125 15.18 21.65 -5.67
C GLU A 125 14.15 21.03 -4.73
N GLU A 126 12.93 20.71 -5.20
CA GLU A 126 11.91 20.00 -4.41
C GLU A 126 12.35 18.58 -4.09
N MET A 127 13.02 17.90 -5.03
CA MET A 127 13.57 16.57 -4.81
C MET A 127 14.76 16.60 -3.84
N GLN A 128 15.56 17.67 -3.86
CA GLN A 128 16.66 17.88 -2.91
C GLN A 128 16.15 18.19 -1.51
N SER A 129 15.14 19.06 -1.37
CA SER A 129 14.53 19.39 -0.07
C SER A 129 13.83 18.18 0.54
N PHE A 130 13.12 17.38 -0.26
CA PHE A 130 12.51 16.12 0.18
C PHE A 130 13.58 15.10 0.63
N ASN A 131 14.65 14.95 -0.13
CA ASN A 131 15.77 14.07 0.22
C ASN A 131 16.53 14.56 1.46
N GLN A 132 16.58 15.87 1.69
CA GLN A 132 17.23 16.47 2.86
C GLN A 132 16.38 16.28 4.11
N ALA A 133 15.07 16.53 4.04
CA ALA A 133 14.11 16.25 5.11
C ALA A 133 14.06 14.76 5.46
N TYR A 134 14.15 13.89 4.45
CA TYR A 134 14.21 12.43 4.65
C TYR A 134 15.53 11.98 5.30
N LYS A 135 16.65 12.66 5.01
CA LYS A 135 17.94 12.41 5.66
C LYS A 135 17.96 12.85 7.13
N GLU A 136 17.30 13.95 7.45
CA GLU A 136 17.22 14.46 8.82
C GLU A 136 16.31 13.61 9.72
N GLN A 137 15.33 12.90 9.15
CA GLN A 137 14.41 12.04 9.89
C GLN A 137 14.96 10.63 10.17
N PHE A 138 15.97 10.18 9.42
CA PHE A 138 16.61 8.87 9.58
C PHE A 138 18.13 9.01 9.46
N ASP A 139 18.79 9.19 10.59
CA ASP A 139 20.26 9.18 10.65
C ASP A 139 20.79 7.75 10.48
N TYR A 140 20.97 7.36 9.20
CA TYR A 140 21.60 6.09 8.82
C TYR A 140 23.13 6.18 8.88
N THR A 141 23.67 6.60 10.02
CA THR A 141 25.10 6.67 10.27
C THR A 141 25.61 5.35 10.81
N CYS A 142 26.68 4.85 10.26
CA CYS A 142 27.35 3.63 10.74
C CYS A 142 27.93 3.84 12.15
N GLN A 143 27.61 2.96 13.09
CA GLN A 143 28.05 3.05 14.47
C GLN A 143 29.58 2.91 14.61
N ASP A 144 30.24 2.13 13.75
CA ASP A 144 31.67 1.87 13.82
C ASP A 144 32.51 2.96 13.16
N CYS A 145 32.27 3.28 11.90
CA CYS A 145 33.10 4.24 11.15
C CYS A 145 32.55 5.68 11.15
N LYS A 146 31.38 5.92 11.74
CA LYS A 146 30.71 7.22 11.78
C LYS A 146 30.44 7.87 10.41
N GLN A 147 30.47 7.06 9.33
CA GLN A 147 30.16 7.52 7.98
C GLN A 147 28.70 7.21 7.64
N PRO A 148 28.04 8.00 6.76
CA PRO A 148 26.71 7.69 6.25
C PRO A 148 26.69 6.31 5.59
N ILE A 149 25.62 5.54 5.85
CA ILE A 149 25.39 4.26 5.18
C ILE A 149 24.92 4.55 3.76
N THR A 150 25.59 3.97 2.76
CA THR A 150 25.27 4.13 1.34
C THR A 150 24.67 2.85 0.75
N PRO A 151 23.82 2.94 -0.30
CA PRO A 151 23.33 1.76 -1.00
C PRO A 151 24.48 0.94 -1.57
N GLN A 152 24.36 -0.38 -1.57
CA GLN A 152 25.39 -1.30 -2.10
C GLN A 152 24.77 -2.31 -3.06
N SER A 153 25.55 -2.69 -4.09
CA SER A 153 25.18 -3.76 -5.01
C SER A 153 26.02 -5.00 -4.68
N PHE A 154 25.36 -6.15 -4.48
CA PHE A 154 26.01 -7.42 -4.22
C PHE A 154 25.29 -8.55 -4.98
N ASN A 155 26.04 -9.35 -5.73
CA ASN A 155 25.52 -10.42 -6.58
C ASN A 155 24.38 -9.96 -7.53
N GLY A 156 24.53 -8.78 -8.14
CA GLY A 156 23.54 -8.20 -9.07
C GLY A 156 22.27 -7.65 -8.41
N LYS A 157 22.15 -7.70 -7.08
CA LYS A 157 21.03 -7.14 -6.31
C LYS A 157 21.45 -5.85 -5.62
N LEU A 158 20.61 -4.81 -5.78
CA LEU A 158 20.81 -3.53 -5.10
C LEU A 158 20.15 -3.58 -3.71
N TYR A 159 20.92 -3.30 -2.67
CA TYR A 159 20.46 -3.14 -1.29
C TYR A 159 20.33 -1.66 -0.95
N ARG A 160 19.16 -1.25 -0.50
CA ARG A 160 18.90 0.12 -0.07
C ARG A 160 19.50 0.36 1.33
N VAL A 161 19.71 1.63 1.67
CA VAL A 161 20.24 2.02 3.00
C VAL A 161 19.39 1.44 4.14
N SER A 162 18.06 1.49 4.01
CA SER A 162 17.14 0.91 4.99
C SER A 162 17.31 -0.62 5.17
N ASP A 163 17.58 -1.35 4.09
CA ASP A 163 17.74 -2.81 4.12
C ASP A 163 19.07 -3.18 4.80
N ILE A 164 20.13 -2.43 4.47
CA ILE A 164 21.47 -2.60 5.06
C ILE A 164 21.42 -2.31 6.57
N SER A 165 20.81 -1.19 6.97
CA SER A 165 20.68 -0.79 8.38
C SER A 165 19.83 -1.79 9.17
N LYS A 166 18.68 -2.24 8.64
CA LYS A 166 17.85 -3.27 9.28
C LYS A 166 18.58 -4.60 9.45
N GLY A 167 19.29 -5.05 8.41
CA GLY A 167 20.07 -6.28 8.46
C GLY A 167 21.18 -6.21 9.52
N ALA A 168 21.87 -5.06 9.61
CA ALA A 168 22.88 -4.82 10.63
C ALA A 168 22.29 -4.80 12.06
N MET A 169 21.16 -4.11 12.24
CA MET A 169 20.43 -4.08 13.53
C MET A 169 20.00 -5.48 13.98
N THR A 170 19.49 -6.29 13.07
CA THR A 170 19.06 -7.67 13.39
C THR A 170 20.24 -8.55 13.80
N LYS A 171 21.38 -8.43 13.13
CA LYS A 171 22.54 -9.32 13.37
C LYS A 171 23.47 -8.82 14.47
N TYR A 172 23.72 -7.50 14.52
CA TYR A 172 24.75 -6.89 15.38
C TYR A 172 24.18 -5.94 16.44
N GLY A 173 22.88 -5.70 16.47
CA GLY A 173 22.22 -4.80 17.42
C GLY A 173 22.45 -3.30 17.18
N VAL A 174 23.22 -2.94 16.16
CA VAL A 174 23.57 -1.55 15.83
C VAL A 174 23.59 -1.31 14.32
N PRO A 175 23.31 -0.07 13.84
CA PRO A 175 23.37 0.24 12.42
C PRO A 175 24.82 0.26 11.93
N LEU A 176 25.14 -0.52 10.90
CA LEU A 176 26.47 -0.63 10.31
C LEU A 176 26.41 -0.48 8.79
N CYS A 177 27.41 0.13 8.20
CA CYS A 177 27.61 0.10 6.74
C CYS A 177 28.10 -1.28 6.30
N TRP A 178 27.95 -1.57 5.01
CA TRP A 178 28.34 -2.87 4.45
C TRP A 178 29.79 -3.26 4.78
N ALA A 179 30.73 -2.32 4.60
CA ALA A 179 32.14 -2.57 4.87
C ALA A 179 32.43 -2.92 6.35
N CYS A 180 31.74 -2.29 7.30
CA CYS A 180 31.90 -2.60 8.72
C CYS A 180 31.25 -3.94 9.10
N MET A 181 30.13 -4.31 8.46
CA MET A 181 29.55 -5.64 8.65
C MET A 181 30.48 -6.75 8.17
N GLU A 182 31.13 -6.59 6.99
CA GLU A 182 32.09 -7.56 6.47
C GLU A 182 33.33 -7.67 7.39
N LYS A 183 33.82 -6.56 7.95
CA LYS A 183 34.92 -6.60 8.92
C LYS A 183 34.55 -7.34 10.20
N ARG A 184 33.36 -7.15 10.74
CA ARG A 184 32.92 -7.87 11.94
C ARG A 184 32.76 -9.36 11.67
N LYS A 185 32.20 -9.71 10.49
CA LYS A 185 32.05 -11.11 10.07
C LYS A 185 33.40 -11.85 9.88
N ALA A 186 34.43 -11.12 9.47
CA ALA A 186 35.77 -11.69 9.31
C ALA A 186 36.50 -11.91 10.66
N ASN A 187 36.01 -11.30 11.75
CA ASN A 187 36.56 -11.40 13.09
C ASN A 187 35.73 -12.33 14.01
N GLU A 188 34.65 -12.91 13.53
CA GLU A 188 33.87 -14.01 14.13
C GLU A 188 34.45 -15.37 13.76
#